data_95ca9fe6e3bb0c0461788c8fe5b75f02
#
_entry.id   95ca9fe6e3bb0c0461788c8fe5b75f02
#
_cell.length_a   1.000
_cell.length_b   1.000
_cell.length_c   1.000
_cell.angle_alpha   90.00
_cell.angle_beta   90.00
_cell.angle_gamma   90.00
#
_symmetry.space_group_name_H-M   'P 1'
#
loop_
_entity.id
_entity.type
_entity.pdbx_description
1 polymer ?
#
loop_
_entity_poly.entity_id
_entity_poly.type
_entity_poly.pdbx_seq_one_letter_code
_entity_poly.pdbx_strand_id
1 'polypeptide(L)'
;MNVEFFVPMVPPTVTQQEHELAIRNGKPVMYDPQEIQITRSRFVGLLDKARRIYGPEETISNTPVRLITKWIWPAKDKTESWKLTPPDTDNLIKLFKDCMTRTGFWKDDALVCSEITEKSFGPIAGIWVRIETL
;
A
#
# COMPACT_ATOMS: atom_id res chain seq x y z
N MET A 1 2.93 -17.83 10.88
CA MET A 1 1.57 -17.41 10.51
C MET A 1 1.61 -16.70 9.17
N ASN A 2 0.67 -17.01 8.32
CA ASN A 2 0.53 -16.34 7.03
C ASN A 2 -0.88 -15.77 6.90
N VAL A 3 -0.96 -14.53 6.49
CA VAL A 3 -2.23 -13.84 6.21
C VAL A 3 -2.19 -13.37 4.76
N GLU A 4 -3.25 -13.60 4.02
CA GLU A 4 -3.33 -13.22 2.62
C GLU A 4 -4.72 -12.67 2.30
N PHE A 5 -4.78 -11.55 1.59
CA PHE A 5 -6.05 -10.94 1.18
C PHE A 5 -5.86 -10.03 -0.03
N PHE A 6 -6.98 -9.66 -0.63
CA PHE A 6 -7.02 -8.74 -1.75
C PHE A 6 -7.82 -7.50 -1.38
N VAL A 7 -7.26 -6.33 -1.67
CA VAL A 7 -7.91 -5.04 -1.46
C VAL A 7 -8.46 -4.56 -2.80
N PRO A 8 -9.79 -4.59 -3.01
CA PRO A 8 -10.38 -4.18 -4.29
C PRO A 8 -10.46 -2.66 -4.40
N MET A 9 -9.58 -2.10 -5.19
CA MET A 9 -9.55 -0.66 -5.51
C MET A 9 -8.64 -0.41 -6.69
N VAL A 10 -8.81 0.71 -7.36
CA VAL A 10 -7.77 1.19 -8.29
C VAL A 10 -6.66 1.80 -7.44
N PRO A 11 -5.41 1.29 -7.52
CA PRO A 11 -4.34 1.84 -6.70
C PRO A 11 -4.10 3.32 -7.01
N PRO A 12 -3.59 4.08 -6.04
CA PRO A 12 -3.37 5.52 -6.22
C PRO A 12 -2.23 5.80 -7.19
N THR A 13 -2.30 6.95 -7.85
CA THR A 13 -1.24 7.45 -8.71
C THR A 13 -0.43 8.57 -8.05
N VAL A 14 -0.92 9.12 -6.95
CA VAL A 14 -0.26 10.17 -6.17
C VAL A 14 0.09 9.63 -4.79
N THR A 15 1.32 9.81 -4.38
CA THR A 15 1.83 9.36 -3.10
C THR A 15 2.28 10.54 -2.24
N GLN A 16 2.39 10.30 -0.94
CA GLN A 16 2.77 11.33 0.01
C GLN A 16 4.14 11.95 -0.31
N GLN A 17 5.10 11.15 -0.74
CA GLN A 17 6.45 11.64 -1.01
C GLN A 17 6.52 12.47 -2.27
N GLU A 18 5.86 12.09 -3.34
CA GLU A 18 5.76 12.89 -4.56
C GLU A 18 5.12 14.24 -4.29
N HIS A 19 4.17 14.24 -3.39
CA HIS A 19 3.48 15.43 -2.93
C HIS A 19 4.41 16.40 -2.20
N GLU A 20 5.23 15.89 -1.29
CA GLU A 20 6.14 16.70 -0.46
C GLU A 20 7.31 17.27 -1.25
N LEU A 21 7.75 16.62 -2.31
CA LEU A 21 8.94 16.98 -3.07
C LEU A 21 8.67 17.88 -4.28
N ALA A 22 7.42 18.19 -4.58
CA ALA A 22 7.10 19.03 -5.73
C ALA A 22 7.53 20.48 -5.46
N ILE A 23 8.39 21.01 -6.34
CA ILE A 23 8.83 22.40 -6.32
C ILE A 23 8.54 23.02 -7.68
N ARG A 24 7.86 24.15 -7.70
CA ARG A 24 7.59 24.94 -8.90
C ARG A 24 8.04 26.37 -8.71
N ASN A 25 8.78 26.91 -9.70
CA ASN A 25 9.26 28.29 -9.67
C ASN A 25 10.05 28.63 -8.41
N GLY A 26 10.85 27.67 -7.91
CA GLY A 26 11.66 27.83 -6.72
C GLY A 26 10.90 27.84 -5.41
N LYS A 27 9.60 27.59 -5.44
CA LYS A 27 8.76 27.53 -4.24
C LYS A 27 8.22 26.10 -4.06
N PRO A 28 8.18 25.59 -2.81
CA PRO A 28 7.52 24.32 -2.58
C PRO A 28 6.05 24.44 -2.92
N VAL A 29 5.57 23.55 -3.80
CA VAL A 29 4.15 23.43 -4.11
C VAL A 29 3.63 22.24 -3.31
N MET A 30 2.76 22.55 -2.36
CA MET A 30 2.01 21.51 -1.67
C MET A 30 0.94 21.01 -2.62
N TYR A 31 0.97 19.73 -2.98
CA TYR A 31 -0.18 19.11 -3.59
C TYR A 31 -1.36 19.18 -2.64
N ASP A 32 -2.55 18.88 -3.14
CA ASP A 32 -3.74 18.91 -2.31
C ASP A 32 -3.62 17.88 -1.16
N PRO A 33 -3.49 18.35 0.10
CA PRO A 33 -3.44 17.43 1.24
C PRO A 33 -4.69 16.55 1.34
N GLN A 34 -5.79 16.97 0.72
CA GLN A 34 -7.03 16.21 0.72
C GLN A 34 -6.89 14.90 -0.05
N GLU A 35 -6.14 14.88 -1.16
CA GLU A 35 -5.93 13.65 -1.93
C GLU A 35 -5.23 12.57 -1.08
N ILE A 36 -4.22 12.96 -0.31
CA ILE A 36 -3.53 12.03 0.58
C ILE A 36 -4.44 11.58 1.70
N GLN A 37 -5.21 12.48 2.28
CA GLN A 37 -6.16 12.13 3.34
C GLN A 37 -7.25 11.20 2.84
N ILE A 38 -7.76 11.42 1.64
CA ILE A 38 -8.76 10.55 1.02
C ILE A 38 -8.16 9.15 0.80
N THR A 39 -6.95 9.08 0.25
CA THR A 39 -6.25 7.81 0.02
C THR A 39 -5.98 7.09 1.34
N ARG A 40 -5.50 7.78 2.35
CA ARG A 40 -5.26 7.24 3.68
C ARG A 40 -6.54 6.69 4.30
N SER A 41 -7.62 7.45 4.27
CA SER A 41 -8.91 7.03 4.79
C SER A 41 -9.43 5.78 4.08
N ARG A 42 -9.24 5.71 2.78
CA ARG A 42 -9.63 4.56 1.98
C ARG A 42 -8.83 3.32 2.34
N PHE A 43 -7.50 3.46 2.46
CA PHE A 43 -6.64 2.37 2.90
C PHE A 43 -7.02 1.89 4.31
N VAL A 44 -7.19 2.82 5.24
CA VAL A 44 -7.57 2.47 6.62
C VAL A 44 -8.89 1.70 6.65
N GLY A 45 -9.90 2.17 5.93
CA GLY A 45 -11.20 1.49 5.89
C GLY A 45 -11.13 0.09 5.31
N LEU A 46 -10.43 -0.08 4.18
CA LEU A 46 -10.30 -1.38 3.52
C LEU A 46 -9.40 -2.34 4.31
N LEU A 47 -8.30 -1.83 4.88
CA LEU A 47 -7.39 -2.63 5.69
C LEU A 47 -8.01 -3.07 7.01
N ASP A 48 -8.77 -2.20 7.66
CA ASP A 48 -9.49 -2.55 8.89
C ASP A 48 -10.48 -3.68 8.64
N LYS A 49 -11.23 -3.60 7.55
CA LYS A 49 -12.14 -4.67 7.13
C LYS A 49 -11.39 -5.97 6.83
N ALA A 50 -10.28 -5.90 6.10
CA ALA A 50 -9.48 -7.07 5.76
C ALA A 50 -8.91 -7.73 7.01
N ARG A 51 -8.42 -6.93 7.97
CA ARG A 51 -7.89 -7.46 9.22
C ARG A 51 -8.96 -8.21 10.00
N ARG A 52 -10.17 -7.67 10.07
CA ARG A 52 -11.28 -8.33 10.79
C ARG A 52 -11.68 -9.66 10.16
N ILE A 53 -11.59 -9.78 8.85
CA ILE A 53 -11.99 -10.99 8.12
C ILE A 53 -10.86 -12.02 8.08
N TYR A 54 -9.63 -11.57 7.78
CA TYR A 54 -8.51 -12.47 7.45
C TYR A 54 -7.43 -12.55 8.55
N GLY A 55 -7.44 -11.63 9.50
CA GLY A 55 -6.46 -11.56 10.56
C GLY A 55 -5.29 -10.62 10.24
N PRO A 56 -4.27 -10.57 11.09
CA PRO A 56 -4.05 -11.44 12.25
C PRO A 56 -5.05 -11.15 13.39
N GLU A 57 -5.38 -12.19 14.17
CA GLU A 57 -6.29 -12.02 15.33
C GLU A 57 -5.70 -11.09 16.36
N GLU A 58 -4.39 -11.22 16.60
CA GLU A 58 -3.66 -10.34 17.50
C GLU A 58 -2.65 -9.51 16.73
N THR A 59 -2.47 -8.26 17.14
CA THR A 59 -1.46 -7.38 16.59
C THR A 59 -0.07 -8.00 16.74
N ILE A 60 0.68 -8.11 15.65
CA ILE A 60 2.06 -8.64 15.68
C ILE A 60 2.93 -7.63 16.45
N SER A 61 3.60 -8.06 17.50
CA SER A 61 4.28 -7.16 18.44
C SER A 61 5.80 -7.29 18.49
N ASN A 62 6.36 -8.48 18.21
CA ASN A 62 7.79 -8.72 18.38
C ASN A 62 8.34 -9.79 17.43
N THR A 63 7.64 -10.08 16.35
CA THR A 63 8.04 -11.08 15.38
C THR A 63 8.40 -10.39 14.07
N PRO A 64 9.52 -10.75 13.42
CA PRO A 64 9.84 -10.18 12.12
C PRO A 64 8.82 -10.60 11.07
N VAL A 65 8.52 -9.66 10.16
CA VAL A 65 7.48 -9.81 9.16
C VAL A 65 8.07 -9.65 7.77
N ARG A 66 7.63 -10.51 6.84
CA ARG A 66 7.78 -10.27 5.41
C ARG A 66 6.45 -9.79 4.86
N LEU A 67 6.47 -8.64 4.20
CA LEU A 67 5.32 -8.07 3.53
C LEU A 67 5.49 -8.17 2.02
N ILE A 68 4.52 -8.80 1.37
CA ILE A 68 4.48 -8.88 -0.09
C ILE A 68 3.22 -8.18 -0.56
N THR A 69 3.38 -7.20 -1.45
CA THR A 69 2.24 -6.49 -2.05
C THR A 69 2.39 -6.46 -3.56
N LYS A 70 1.26 -6.72 -4.25
CA LYS A 70 1.17 -6.61 -5.70
C LYS A 70 0.10 -5.59 -6.02
N TRP A 71 0.53 -4.49 -6.63
CA TRP A 71 -0.31 -3.35 -6.98
C TRP A 71 -0.70 -3.47 -8.44
N ILE A 72 -2.00 -3.59 -8.69
CA ILE A 72 -2.53 -3.88 -10.02
C ILE A 72 -3.45 -2.75 -10.46
N TRP A 73 -3.03 -2.02 -11.50
CA TRP A 73 -3.87 -1.01 -12.17
C TRP A 73 -4.65 -1.66 -13.30
N PRO A 74 -5.81 -1.11 -13.67
CA PRO A 74 -6.60 -1.71 -14.74
C PRO A 74 -5.90 -1.61 -16.08
N ALA A 75 -5.83 -2.74 -16.78
CA ALA A 75 -5.31 -2.82 -18.13
C ALA A 75 -6.44 -2.56 -19.14
N LYS A 76 -6.22 -1.64 -20.08
CA LYS A 76 -7.21 -1.31 -21.11
C LYS A 76 -7.52 -2.49 -22.05
N ASP A 77 -6.51 -3.28 -22.35
CA ASP A 77 -6.59 -4.43 -23.24
C ASP A 77 -6.72 -5.76 -22.51
N LYS A 78 -6.85 -5.71 -21.18
CA LYS A 78 -6.94 -6.88 -20.27
C LYS A 78 -5.71 -7.79 -20.30
N THR A 79 -4.59 -7.34 -20.85
CA THR A 79 -3.33 -8.08 -20.78
C THR A 79 -2.56 -7.72 -19.53
N GLU A 80 -1.82 -8.68 -19.01
CA GLU A 80 -0.95 -8.45 -17.87
C GLU A 80 0.41 -7.92 -18.35
N SER A 81 0.91 -6.89 -17.68
CA SER A 81 2.21 -6.32 -17.97
C SER A 81 2.74 -5.55 -16.76
N TRP A 82 4.06 -5.39 -16.70
CA TRP A 82 4.67 -4.57 -15.67
C TRP A 82 4.34 -3.10 -15.88
N LYS A 83 4.12 -2.37 -14.81
CA LYS A 83 3.91 -0.92 -14.87
C LYS A 83 5.25 -0.21 -14.72
N LEU A 84 5.69 0.44 -15.78
CA LEU A 84 7.01 1.10 -15.87
C LEU A 84 6.95 2.60 -15.58
N THR A 85 5.80 3.10 -15.14
CA THR A 85 5.56 4.52 -14.87
C THR A 85 5.31 4.76 -13.38
N PRO A 86 5.44 6.01 -12.89
CA PRO A 86 5.11 6.32 -11.50
C PRO A 86 3.70 5.87 -11.10
N PRO A 87 3.47 5.69 -9.80
CA PRO A 87 4.35 5.97 -8.66
C PRO A 87 5.42 4.90 -8.46
N ASP A 88 6.52 5.29 -7.79
CA ASP A 88 7.60 4.38 -7.45
C ASP A 88 7.16 3.41 -6.34
N THR A 89 7.78 2.23 -6.30
CA THR A 89 7.41 1.18 -5.35
C THR A 89 7.57 1.61 -3.90
N ASP A 90 8.65 2.31 -3.56
CA ASP A 90 8.89 2.78 -2.20
C ASP A 90 7.83 3.78 -1.74
N ASN A 91 7.37 4.65 -2.65
CA ASN A 91 6.34 5.63 -2.34
C ASN A 91 4.97 4.99 -2.12
N LEU A 92 4.63 3.97 -2.90
CA LEU A 92 3.39 3.22 -2.71
C LEU A 92 3.33 2.56 -1.34
N ILE A 93 4.38 1.83 -1.00
CA ILE A 93 4.35 0.99 0.19
C ILE A 93 4.47 1.79 1.48
N LYS A 94 5.07 2.97 1.44
CA LYS A 94 5.27 3.80 2.63
C LYS A 94 3.95 4.16 3.31
N LEU A 95 3.03 4.73 2.55
CA LEU A 95 1.71 5.10 3.08
C LEU A 95 0.91 3.88 3.48
N PHE A 96 0.98 2.83 2.68
CA PHE A 96 0.24 1.60 2.93
C PHE A 96 0.68 0.93 4.24
N LYS A 97 1.99 0.80 4.49
CA LYS A 97 2.52 0.27 5.76
C LYS A 97 2.09 1.10 6.95
N ASP A 98 2.11 2.43 6.81
CA ASP A 98 1.64 3.33 7.86
C ASP A 98 0.17 3.04 8.20
N CYS A 99 -0.66 2.83 7.19
CA CYS A 99 -2.06 2.47 7.39
C CYS A 99 -2.23 1.08 7.99
N MET A 100 -1.37 0.13 7.65
CA MET A 100 -1.38 -1.21 8.26
C MET A 100 -1.01 -1.15 9.73
N THR A 101 -0.06 -0.29 10.10
CA THR A 101 0.28 -0.03 11.51
C THR A 101 -0.93 0.54 12.24
N ARG A 102 -1.57 1.53 11.68
CA ARG A 102 -2.75 2.18 12.28
C ARG A 102 -3.94 1.24 12.46
N THR A 103 -4.11 0.30 11.57
CA THR A 103 -5.21 -0.67 11.64
C THR A 103 -4.88 -1.90 12.47
N GLY A 104 -3.66 -1.98 13.02
CA GLY A 104 -3.29 -2.97 13.99
C GLY A 104 -2.77 -4.29 13.46
N PHE A 105 -2.27 -4.33 12.21
CA PHE A 105 -1.60 -5.53 11.71
C PHE A 105 -0.33 -5.83 12.48
N TRP A 106 0.42 -4.80 12.81
CA TRP A 106 1.61 -4.87 13.66
C TRP A 106 1.71 -3.62 14.52
N LYS A 107 2.51 -3.73 15.56
CA LYS A 107 2.70 -2.63 16.52
C LYS A 107 3.48 -1.47 15.89
N ASP A 108 4.46 -1.80 15.04
CA ASP A 108 5.36 -0.84 14.42
C ASP A 108 5.81 -1.42 13.07
N ASP A 109 5.85 -0.59 12.02
CA ASP A 109 6.31 -1.02 10.70
C ASP A 109 7.81 -1.37 10.68
N ALA A 110 8.57 -1.03 11.74
CA ALA A 110 9.93 -1.50 11.94
C ALA A 110 10.02 -3.03 12.03
N LEU A 111 8.92 -3.72 12.32
CA LEU A 111 8.87 -5.18 12.32
C LEU A 111 8.92 -5.78 10.91
N VAL A 112 8.66 -4.98 9.89
CA VAL A 112 8.76 -5.42 8.49
C VAL A 112 10.22 -5.46 8.10
N CYS A 113 10.80 -6.66 8.11
CA CYS A 113 12.24 -6.89 7.86
C CYS A 113 12.52 -7.33 6.42
N SER A 114 11.50 -7.78 5.71
CA SER A 114 11.58 -8.22 4.32
C SER A 114 10.37 -7.71 3.56
N GLU A 115 10.59 -7.19 2.35
CA GLU A 115 9.54 -6.52 1.62
C GLU A 115 9.65 -6.78 0.12
N ILE A 116 8.53 -7.15 -0.49
CA ILE A 116 8.41 -7.28 -1.94
C ILE A 116 7.24 -6.42 -2.37
N THR A 117 7.49 -5.49 -3.28
CA THR A 117 6.47 -4.59 -3.83
C THR A 117 6.53 -4.66 -5.35
N GLU A 118 5.43 -5.04 -5.97
CA GLU A 118 5.34 -5.18 -7.42
C GLU A 118 4.24 -4.29 -7.98
N LYS A 119 4.49 -3.72 -9.18
CA LYS A 119 3.53 -2.88 -9.91
C LYS A 119 3.24 -3.50 -11.26
N SER A 120 1.96 -3.68 -11.56
CA SER A 120 1.56 -4.25 -12.84
C SER A 120 0.21 -3.70 -13.32
N PHE A 121 -0.09 -3.96 -14.57
CA PHE A 121 -1.44 -3.82 -15.11
C PHE A 121 -2.09 -5.19 -15.19
N GLY A 122 -3.38 -5.26 -14.99
CA GLY A 122 -4.10 -6.51 -15.08
C GLY A 122 -5.60 -6.32 -15.24
N PRO A 123 -6.35 -7.41 -15.46
CA PRO A 123 -7.80 -7.33 -15.68
C PRO A 123 -8.59 -6.96 -14.43
N ILE A 124 -8.03 -7.24 -13.25
CA ILE A 124 -8.69 -6.95 -11.97
C ILE A 124 -7.79 -6.02 -11.16
N ALA A 125 -8.23 -4.78 -11.01
CA ALA A 125 -7.47 -3.79 -10.26
C ALA A 125 -7.58 -4.02 -8.75
N GLY A 126 -6.48 -3.84 -8.06
CA GLY A 126 -6.44 -3.95 -6.61
C GLY A 126 -5.04 -4.13 -6.07
N ILE A 127 -4.98 -4.45 -4.78
CA ILE A 127 -3.73 -4.71 -4.10
C ILE A 127 -3.82 -6.08 -3.45
N TRP A 128 -3.00 -7.02 -3.94
CA TRP A 128 -2.86 -8.31 -3.29
C TRP A 128 -1.82 -8.18 -2.18
N VAL A 129 -2.15 -8.69 -0.99
CA VAL A 129 -1.32 -8.54 0.20
C VAL A 129 -1.08 -9.91 0.83
N ARG A 130 0.18 -10.18 1.17
CA ARG A 130 0.57 -11.35 1.95
C ARG A 130 1.50 -10.94 3.07
N ILE A 131 1.19 -11.39 4.27
CA ILE A 131 1.98 -11.16 5.47
C ILE A 131 2.48 -12.51 5.97
N GLU A 132 3.79 -12.63 6.11
CA GLU A 132 4.43 -13.84 6.64
C GLU A 132 5.20 -13.48 7.91
N THR A 133 4.99 -14.23 8.98
CA THR A 133 5.87 -14.12 10.16
C THR A 133 7.07 -15.03 9.96
N LEU A 134 8.24 -14.50 10.19
CA LEU A 134 9.51 -15.19 9.93
C LEU A 134 10.07 -15.88 11.17
#